data_86c039dba01c5d28d8731e89c4441900
#
_entry.id   86c039dba01c5d28d8731e89c4441900
#
_cell.length_a   1.000
_cell.length_b   1.000
_cell.length_c   1.000
_cell.angle_alpha   90.00
_cell.angle_beta   90.00
_cell.angle_gamma   90.00
#
_symmetry.space_group_name_H-M   'P 1'
#
loop_
_entity.id
_entity.type
_entity.pdbx_description
1 polymer ?
#
loop_
_entity_poly.entity_id
_entity_poly.type
_entity_poly.pdbx_seq_one_letter_code
_entity_poly.pdbx_strand_id
1 'polypeptide(L)'
;MKKGNHRKQLLILIFFSTGLNAAQAQVLTLKQCIDTAQIYNKALQMSRNNISISQQKRKEATAGLIPKITANADYKYYTDLPTQLIPASFFGGPAETFKETQFGVSHNINANLQLTMPLYNPQQFGIIQTTKIATELSYLQMQNTKEQVYFEISNLYYNTQLLLRQLVFIDSNIANTAKLLKNILLLKEQLMAKGTDVGKVQLQKEQLETQREMVSNKYEQVMNALKFAIGFSLDKYIQIESEILYSKNIDYPGTETLDMRLAYT
;
A
#
# COMPACT_ATOMS: atom_id res chain seq x y z
N MET A 1 -31.38 -54.91 -19.85
CA MET A 1 -30.52 -54.33 -18.77
C MET A 1 -30.09 -52.92 -19.17
N LYS A 2 -30.78 -51.88 -18.73
CA LYS A 2 -30.46 -50.46 -18.94
C LYS A 2 -30.57 -49.71 -17.61
N LYS A 3 -29.51 -49.73 -16.80
CA LYS A 3 -29.49 -49.08 -15.47
C LYS A 3 -28.19 -48.26 -15.22
N GLY A 4 -27.65 -47.62 -16.26
CA GLY A 4 -26.38 -46.89 -16.15
C GLY A 4 -26.41 -45.37 -16.41
N ASN A 5 -27.48 -44.83 -16.99
CA ASN A 5 -27.45 -43.43 -17.48
C ASN A 5 -27.99 -42.38 -16.49
N HIS A 6 -28.80 -42.77 -15.53
CA HIS A 6 -29.38 -41.76 -14.58
C HIS A 6 -28.39 -41.24 -13.55
N ARG A 7 -27.38 -42.02 -13.18
CA ARG A 7 -26.34 -41.58 -12.23
C ARG A 7 -25.39 -40.52 -12.83
N LYS A 8 -25.08 -40.65 -14.14
CA LYS A 8 -24.25 -39.64 -14.85
C LYS A 8 -25.00 -38.34 -15.11
N GLN A 9 -26.31 -38.41 -15.38
CA GLN A 9 -27.16 -37.23 -15.57
C GLN A 9 -27.37 -36.49 -14.22
N LEU A 10 -27.51 -37.20 -13.10
CA LEU A 10 -27.64 -36.60 -11.76
C LEU A 10 -26.36 -35.90 -11.31
N LEU A 11 -25.17 -36.46 -11.64
CA LEU A 11 -23.87 -35.85 -11.36
C LEU A 11 -23.62 -34.57 -12.18
N ILE A 12 -24.09 -34.51 -13.42
CA ILE A 12 -23.98 -33.31 -14.26
C ILE A 12 -24.91 -32.19 -13.76
N LEU A 13 -26.10 -32.53 -13.27
CA LEU A 13 -27.05 -31.58 -12.71
C LEU A 13 -26.58 -30.96 -11.39
N ILE A 14 -25.88 -31.71 -10.56
CA ILE A 14 -25.29 -31.22 -9.30
C ILE A 14 -24.08 -30.27 -9.56
N PHE A 15 -23.32 -30.54 -10.64
CA PHE A 15 -22.17 -29.68 -10.98
C PHE A 15 -22.56 -28.35 -11.64
N PHE A 16 -23.78 -28.23 -12.17
CA PHE A 16 -24.28 -26.99 -12.78
C PHE A 16 -24.97 -26.07 -11.79
N SER A 17 -25.32 -26.56 -10.58
CA SER A 17 -25.98 -25.75 -9.54
C SER A 17 -25.03 -24.95 -8.64
N THR A 18 -23.73 -25.18 -8.73
CA THR A 18 -22.72 -24.48 -7.87
C THR A 18 -22.07 -23.25 -8.54
N GLY A 19 -22.48 -22.90 -9.76
CA GLY A 19 -21.85 -21.84 -10.58
C GLY A 19 -22.49 -20.45 -10.52
N LEU A 20 -23.63 -20.26 -9.84
CA LEU A 20 -24.26 -18.94 -9.70
C LEU A 20 -23.85 -18.27 -8.38
N ASN A 21 -22.55 -18.03 -8.22
CA ASN A 21 -22.16 -16.90 -7.37
C ASN A 21 -22.58 -15.64 -8.12
N ALA A 22 -23.83 -15.21 -7.95
CA ALA A 22 -24.24 -13.87 -8.27
C ALA A 22 -23.25 -12.95 -7.52
N ALA A 23 -22.45 -12.19 -8.25
CA ALA A 23 -21.62 -11.13 -7.69
C ALA A 23 -22.58 -10.11 -7.09
N GLN A 24 -23.04 -10.38 -5.86
CA GLN A 24 -23.81 -9.41 -5.10
C GLN A 24 -22.88 -8.23 -4.88
N ALA A 25 -23.25 -7.10 -5.45
CA ALA A 25 -22.61 -5.85 -5.18
C ALA A 25 -22.64 -5.64 -3.67
N GLN A 26 -21.47 -5.74 -3.04
CA GLN A 26 -21.34 -5.56 -1.61
C GLN A 26 -21.55 -4.07 -1.31
N VAL A 27 -22.69 -3.72 -0.72
CA VAL A 27 -22.92 -2.37 -0.22
C VAL A 27 -22.07 -2.18 1.03
N LEU A 28 -21.15 -1.22 0.98
CA LEU A 28 -20.21 -0.96 2.06
C LEU A 28 -20.62 0.29 2.84
N THR A 29 -20.66 0.15 4.16
CA THR A 29 -20.74 1.28 5.09
C THR A 29 -19.36 1.90 5.30
N LEU A 30 -19.28 3.14 5.79
CA LEU A 30 -18.02 3.79 6.15
C LEU A 30 -17.18 2.93 7.12
N LYS A 31 -17.82 2.36 8.14
CA LYS A 31 -17.16 1.49 9.12
C LYS A 31 -16.53 0.29 8.43
N GLN A 32 -17.25 -0.39 7.55
CA GLN A 32 -16.73 -1.54 6.81
C GLN A 32 -15.57 -1.16 5.89
N CYS A 33 -15.61 0.04 5.26
CA CYS A 33 -14.50 0.57 4.49
C CYS A 33 -13.25 0.74 5.35
N ILE A 34 -13.38 1.34 6.53
CA ILE A 34 -12.29 1.55 7.49
C ILE A 34 -11.74 0.22 8.00
N ASP A 35 -12.61 -0.72 8.42
CA ASP A 35 -12.21 -2.04 8.92
C ASP A 35 -11.47 -2.84 7.84
N THR A 36 -11.94 -2.78 6.60
CA THR A 36 -11.28 -3.43 5.47
C THR A 36 -9.91 -2.80 5.18
N ALA A 37 -9.82 -1.48 5.22
CA ALA A 37 -8.56 -0.76 5.00
C ALA A 37 -7.51 -1.08 6.07
N GLN A 38 -7.91 -1.34 7.30
CA GLN A 38 -6.98 -1.78 8.35
C GLN A 38 -6.19 -3.03 7.94
N ILE A 39 -6.78 -3.90 7.13
CA ILE A 39 -6.15 -5.15 6.69
C ILE A 39 -5.43 -4.96 5.35
N TYR A 40 -6.08 -4.34 4.39
CA TYR A 40 -5.66 -4.36 2.98
C TYR A 40 -4.97 -3.08 2.51
N ASN A 41 -5.10 -1.95 3.24
CA ASN A 41 -4.44 -0.70 2.83
C ASN A 41 -2.91 -0.85 2.86
N LYS A 42 -2.26 -0.48 1.75
CA LYS A 42 -0.82 -0.69 1.56
C LYS A 42 0.04 0.21 2.45
N ALA A 43 -0.40 1.43 2.73
CA ALA A 43 0.34 2.34 3.61
C ALA A 43 0.37 1.81 5.05
N LEU A 44 -0.75 1.24 5.52
CA LEU A 44 -0.81 0.60 6.84
C LEU A 44 0.05 -0.68 6.91
N GLN A 45 0.07 -1.48 5.84
CA GLN A 45 0.95 -2.65 5.75
C GLN A 45 2.43 -2.23 5.79
N MET A 46 2.81 -1.19 5.04
CA MET A 46 4.17 -0.63 5.07
C MET A 46 4.55 -0.13 6.47
N SER A 47 3.67 0.60 7.15
CA SER A 47 3.93 1.09 8.51
C SER A 47 4.12 -0.04 9.51
N ARG A 48 3.34 -1.14 9.42
CA ARG A 48 3.55 -2.34 10.25
C ARG A 48 4.90 -3.00 9.96
N ASN A 49 5.28 -3.10 8.69
CA ASN A 49 6.58 -3.65 8.31
C ASN A 49 7.73 -2.77 8.85
N ASN A 50 7.58 -1.44 8.84
CA ASN A 50 8.57 -0.52 9.39
C ASN A 50 8.76 -0.73 10.90
N ILE A 51 7.70 -0.99 11.66
CA ILE A 51 7.79 -1.38 13.07
C ILE A 51 8.62 -2.66 13.20
N SER A 52 8.31 -3.68 12.41
CA SER A 52 9.04 -4.95 12.42
C SER A 52 10.51 -4.76 12.09
N ILE A 53 10.84 -3.94 11.10
CA ILE A 53 12.22 -3.58 10.74
C ILE A 53 12.92 -2.90 11.93
N SER A 54 12.27 -1.93 12.58
CA SER A 54 12.85 -1.23 13.72
C SER A 54 13.09 -2.16 14.91
N GLN A 55 12.18 -3.11 15.15
CA GLN A 55 12.35 -4.16 16.17
C GLN A 55 13.53 -5.09 15.86
N GLN A 56 13.72 -5.49 14.58
CA GLN A 56 14.86 -6.31 14.20
C GLN A 56 16.19 -5.54 14.31
N LYS A 57 16.21 -4.25 13.94
CA LYS A 57 17.39 -3.39 14.15
C LYS A 57 17.77 -3.27 15.63
N ARG A 58 16.78 -3.22 16.52
CA ARG A 58 17.02 -3.25 17.97
C ARG A 58 17.64 -4.57 18.41
N LYS A 59 17.14 -5.72 17.90
CA LYS A 59 17.74 -7.03 18.17
C LYS A 59 19.16 -7.12 17.63
N GLU A 60 19.42 -6.64 16.43
CA GLU A 60 20.75 -6.56 15.83
C GLU A 60 21.71 -5.74 16.70
N ALA A 61 21.27 -4.55 17.16
CA ALA A 61 22.05 -3.75 18.09
C ALA A 61 22.36 -4.50 19.40
N THR A 62 21.40 -5.24 19.96
CA THR A 62 21.63 -6.06 21.15
C THR A 62 22.59 -7.21 20.87
N ALA A 63 22.50 -7.83 19.69
CA ALA A 63 23.39 -8.90 19.27
C ALA A 63 24.86 -8.48 19.15
N GLY A 64 25.14 -7.17 19.02
CA GLY A 64 26.50 -6.63 19.04
C GLY A 64 27.22 -6.79 20.40
N LEU A 65 26.51 -7.16 21.47
CA LEU A 65 27.09 -7.44 22.79
C LEU A 65 27.44 -8.92 23.01
N ILE A 66 27.00 -9.82 22.14
CA ILE A 66 27.27 -11.25 22.28
C ILE A 66 28.55 -11.65 21.53
N PRO A 67 29.21 -12.76 21.94
CA PRO A 67 30.38 -13.27 21.25
C PRO A 67 30.10 -13.59 19.79
N LYS A 68 31.00 -13.15 18.90
CA LYS A 68 30.96 -13.42 17.47
C LYS A 68 32.09 -14.35 17.08
N ILE A 69 31.76 -15.47 16.45
CA ILE A 69 32.72 -16.40 15.86
C ILE A 69 32.75 -16.15 14.35
N THR A 70 33.95 -15.91 13.83
CA THR A 70 34.19 -15.71 12.40
C THR A 70 35.21 -16.76 11.93
N ALA A 71 34.88 -17.51 10.90
CA ALA A 71 35.76 -18.41 10.23
C ALA A 71 36.10 -17.84 8.84
N ASN A 72 37.38 -17.68 8.55
CA ASN A 72 37.86 -17.24 7.25
C ASN A 72 38.83 -18.30 6.70
N ALA A 73 38.72 -18.60 5.41
CA ALA A 73 39.66 -19.43 4.71
C ALA A 73 39.95 -18.79 3.35
N ASP A 74 41.21 -18.66 3.03
CA ASP A 74 41.67 -18.19 1.75
C ASP A 74 42.68 -19.18 1.13
N TYR A 75 42.55 -19.36 -0.18
CA TYR A 75 43.48 -20.12 -1.00
C TYR A 75 44.07 -19.17 -2.03
N LYS A 76 45.41 -19.10 -2.03
CA LYS A 76 46.19 -18.31 -2.99
C LYS A 76 47.06 -19.22 -3.83
N TYR A 77 46.95 -19.06 -5.13
CA TYR A 77 47.87 -19.68 -6.09
C TYR A 77 48.72 -18.60 -6.72
N TYR A 78 50.01 -18.73 -6.55
CA TYR A 78 51.01 -17.84 -7.16
C TYR A 78 51.43 -18.46 -8.48
N THR A 79 51.11 -17.82 -9.60
CA THR A 79 51.57 -18.22 -10.95
C THR A 79 53.07 -17.99 -11.12
N ASP A 80 53.58 -16.94 -10.46
CA ASP A 80 55.02 -16.64 -10.34
C ASP A 80 55.36 -16.38 -8.88
N LEU A 81 56.40 -17.04 -8.40
CA LEU A 81 56.92 -16.84 -7.06
C LEU A 81 57.77 -15.55 -7.00
N PRO A 82 57.72 -14.79 -5.88
CA PRO A 82 58.56 -13.60 -5.75
C PRO A 82 60.02 -13.95 -5.80
N THR A 83 60.76 -13.26 -6.64
CA THR A 83 62.23 -13.36 -6.75
C THR A 83 62.91 -12.45 -5.75
N GLN A 84 63.91 -12.96 -5.09
CA GLN A 84 64.78 -12.21 -4.21
C GLN A 84 66.25 -12.34 -4.66
N LEU A 85 66.98 -11.23 -4.57
CA LEU A 85 68.42 -11.21 -4.81
C LEU A 85 69.16 -11.68 -3.56
N ILE A 86 69.85 -12.78 -3.64
CA ILE A 86 70.67 -13.35 -2.54
C ILE A 86 72.09 -13.29 -2.92
N PRO A 87 73.04 -12.92 -1.99
CA PRO A 87 74.44 -12.98 -2.26
C PRO A 87 74.87 -14.38 -2.72
N ALA A 88 75.59 -14.47 -3.85
CA ALA A 88 76.04 -15.74 -4.44
C ALA A 88 76.92 -16.56 -3.50
N SER A 89 77.58 -15.93 -2.53
CA SER A 89 78.35 -16.57 -1.49
C SER A 89 77.57 -17.62 -0.66
N PHE A 90 76.24 -17.49 -0.51
CA PHE A 90 75.43 -18.54 0.12
C PHE A 90 75.39 -19.86 -0.69
N PHE A 91 75.73 -19.79 -1.97
CA PHE A 91 75.73 -20.93 -2.89
C PHE A 91 77.13 -21.25 -3.36
N GLY A 92 78.19 -20.80 -2.65
CA GLY A 92 79.59 -21.05 -2.97
C GLY A 92 80.15 -20.19 -4.10
N GLY A 93 79.49 -19.11 -4.48
CA GLY A 93 79.91 -18.14 -5.50
C GLY A 93 80.77 -16.99 -4.94
N PRO A 94 81.23 -16.02 -5.79
CA PRO A 94 81.94 -14.83 -5.35
C PRO A 94 81.17 -13.95 -4.41
N ALA A 95 81.82 -13.34 -3.41
CA ALA A 95 81.19 -12.56 -2.36
C ALA A 95 80.44 -11.26 -2.80
N GLU A 96 80.82 -10.73 -3.98
CA GLU A 96 80.26 -9.45 -4.50
C GLU A 96 79.19 -9.63 -5.56
N THR A 97 78.78 -10.86 -5.82
CA THR A 97 77.70 -11.14 -6.82
C THR A 97 76.43 -11.58 -6.17
N PHE A 98 75.31 -11.24 -6.81
CA PHE A 98 73.93 -11.61 -6.34
C PHE A 98 73.36 -12.59 -7.38
N LYS A 99 72.61 -13.57 -6.86
CA LYS A 99 71.83 -14.52 -7.67
C LYS A 99 70.34 -14.32 -7.41
N GLU A 100 69.57 -14.25 -8.47
CA GLU A 100 68.10 -14.27 -8.36
C GLU A 100 67.64 -15.68 -7.98
N THR A 101 66.84 -15.76 -6.96
CA THR A 101 66.27 -17.01 -6.46
C THR A 101 64.80 -16.80 -6.10
N GLN A 102 63.98 -17.72 -6.57
CA GLN A 102 62.51 -17.69 -6.21
C GLN A 102 62.38 -18.41 -4.89
N PHE A 103 61.67 -17.75 -3.97
CA PHE A 103 61.29 -18.28 -2.68
C PHE A 103 59.77 -18.31 -2.47
N GLY A 104 59.30 -19.40 -1.90
CA GLY A 104 57.88 -19.56 -1.55
C GLY A 104 57.32 -20.88 -2.04
N VAL A 105 56.03 -21.02 -1.83
CA VAL A 105 55.20 -22.13 -2.33
C VAL A 105 54.12 -21.60 -3.22
N SER A 106 53.89 -22.27 -4.36
CA SER A 106 52.86 -21.84 -5.32
C SER A 106 51.45 -21.92 -4.75
N HIS A 107 51.21 -22.80 -3.80
CA HIS A 107 49.90 -23.00 -3.17
C HIS A 107 49.99 -22.58 -1.71
N ASN A 108 49.15 -21.63 -1.34
CA ASN A 108 49.05 -21.18 0.05
C ASN A 108 47.58 -21.26 0.50
N ILE A 109 47.33 -22.02 1.57
CA ILE A 109 46.03 -22.13 2.21
C ILE A 109 46.16 -21.53 3.61
N ASN A 110 45.34 -20.55 3.88
CA ASN A 110 45.25 -19.95 5.20
C ASN A 110 43.82 -20.12 5.72
N ALA A 111 43.65 -20.65 6.91
CA ALA A 111 42.38 -20.78 7.58
C ALA A 111 42.49 -20.28 9.02
N ASN A 112 41.63 -19.38 9.41
CA ASN A 112 41.59 -18.87 10.76
C ASN A 112 40.16 -18.92 11.36
N LEU A 113 40.09 -19.12 12.64
CA LEU A 113 38.89 -19.04 13.46
C LEU A 113 39.14 -17.95 14.52
N GLN A 114 38.26 -16.95 14.51
CA GLN A 114 38.39 -15.80 15.41
C GLN A 114 37.11 -15.70 16.28
N LEU A 115 37.29 -15.67 17.59
CA LEU A 115 36.25 -15.34 18.56
C LEU A 115 36.48 -13.89 19.01
N THR A 116 35.47 -13.04 18.82
CA THR A 116 35.48 -11.62 19.26
C THR A 116 34.32 -11.36 20.17
N MET A 117 34.56 -10.80 21.35
CA MET A 117 33.53 -10.39 22.31
C MET A 117 33.88 -9.03 22.89
N PRO A 118 33.01 -8.02 22.75
CA PRO A 118 33.23 -6.73 23.43
C PRO A 118 32.98 -6.90 24.93
N LEU A 119 34.00 -6.65 25.78
CA LEU A 119 33.85 -6.67 27.25
C LEU A 119 33.16 -5.39 27.74
N TYR A 120 33.44 -4.25 27.11
CA TYR A 120 32.82 -2.96 27.41
C TYR A 120 32.78 -2.08 26.17
N ASN A 121 31.59 -1.67 25.75
CA ASN A 121 31.42 -0.80 24.57
C ASN A 121 30.32 0.23 24.84
N PRO A 122 30.64 1.43 25.36
CA PRO A 122 29.65 2.49 25.64
C PRO A 122 28.87 2.92 24.40
N GLN A 123 29.52 2.92 23.22
CA GLN A 123 28.86 3.25 21.95
C GLN A 123 27.73 2.26 21.63
N GLN A 124 27.93 0.97 21.89
CA GLN A 124 26.94 -0.07 21.65
C GLN A 124 25.71 0.12 22.55
N PHE A 125 25.88 0.51 23.82
CA PHE A 125 24.77 0.85 24.71
C PHE A 125 23.97 2.05 24.19
N GLY A 126 24.67 3.09 23.67
CA GLY A 126 24.02 4.24 23.03
C GLY A 126 23.20 3.83 21.80
N ILE A 127 23.73 2.94 20.94
CA ILE A 127 23.01 2.41 19.76
C ILE A 127 21.76 1.64 20.19
N ILE A 128 21.82 0.80 21.24
CA ILE A 128 20.68 0.06 21.77
C ILE A 128 19.58 1.03 22.25
N GLN A 129 19.95 2.09 22.96
CA GLN A 129 18.99 3.10 23.43
C GLN A 129 18.37 3.86 22.25
N THR A 130 19.18 4.27 21.28
CA THR A 130 18.69 4.95 20.05
C THR A 130 17.73 4.08 19.26
N THR A 131 18.04 2.78 19.09
CA THR A 131 17.15 1.85 18.36
C THR A 131 15.86 1.58 19.13
N LYS A 132 15.87 1.64 20.48
CA LYS A 132 14.66 1.58 21.28
C LYS A 132 13.76 2.77 20.97
N ILE A 133 14.30 4.00 21.03
CA ILE A 133 13.55 5.23 20.70
C ILE A 133 13.05 5.21 19.26
N ALA A 134 13.87 4.75 18.30
CA ALA A 134 13.48 4.60 16.91
C ALA A 134 12.30 3.62 16.72
N THR A 135 12.22 2.59 17.55
CA THR A 135 11.10 1.65 17.56
C THR A 135 9.81 2.34 18.05
N GLU A 136 9.90 3.11 19.13
CA GLU A 136 8.77 3.89 19.66
C GLU A 136 8.30 4.94 18.63
N LEU A 137 9.23 5.62 17.98
CA LEU A 137 8.90 6.54 16.87
C LEU A 137 8.15 5.83 15.73
N SER A 138 8.56 4.61 15.37
CA SER A 138 7.88 3.83 14.33
C SER A 138 6.43 3.48 14.70
N TYR A 139 6.14 3.24 15.98
CA TYR A 139 4.77 3.07 16.48
C TYR A 139 3.93 4.34 16.33
N LEU A 140 4.48 5.49 16.71
CA LEU A 140 3.78 6.77 16.56
C LEU A 140 3.54 7.13 15.09
N GLN A 141 4.51 6.87 14.23
CA GLN A 141 4.34 7.05 12.77
C GLN A 141 3.24 6.15 12.20
N MET A 142 3.16 4.91 12.66
CA MET A 142 2.08 4.00 12.26
C MET A 142 0.72 4.53 12.71
N GLN A 143 0.60 5.07 13.92
CA GLN A 143 -0.64 5.66 14.42
C GLN A 143 -1.05 6.89 13.60
N ASN A 144 -0.10 7.78 13.30
CA ASN A 144 -0.34 8.92 12.40
C ASN A 144 -0.79 8.47 11.00
N THR A 145 -0.13 7.47 10.43
CA THR A 145 -0.54 6.90 9.12
C THR A 145 -1.96 6.34 9.19
N LYS A 146 -2.34 5.70 10.29
CA LYS A 146 -3.68 5.17 10.50
C LYS A 146 -4.74 6.28 10.50
N GLU A 147 -4.47 7.37 11.20
CA GLU A 147 -5.37 8.54 11.26
C GLU A 147 -5.52 9.19 9.88
N GLN A 148 -4.40 9.36 9.15
CA GLN A 148 -4.42 9.90 7.79
C GLN A 148 -5.25 9.03 6.84
N VAL A 149 -5.07 7.71 6.87
CA VAL A 149 -5.83 6.77 6.04
C VAL A 149 -7.31 6.82 6.38
N TYR A 150 -7.67 6.92 7.66
CA TYR A 150 -9.08 7.03 8.08
C TYR A 150 -9.71 8.32 7.62
N PHE A 151 -9.00 9.43 7.72
CA PHE A 151 -9.46 10.73 7.22
C PHE A 151 -9.65 10.69 5.70
N GLU A 152 -8.69 10.15 4.96
CA GLU A 152 -8.77 10.00 3.50
C GLU A 152 -9.98 9.16 3.07
N ILE A 153 -10.18 7.99 3.68
CA ILE A 153 -11.31 7.11 3.39
C ILE A 153 -12.64 7.80 3.70
N SER A 154 -12.73 8.50 4.83
CA SER A 154 -13.94 9.22 5.20
C SER A 154 -14.29 10.32 4.19
N ASN A 155 -13.29 11.08 3.76
CA ASN A 155 -13.46 12.11 2.74
C ASN A 155 -13.91 11.53 1.40
N LEU A 156 -13.26 10.46 0.94
CA LEU A 156 -13.61 9.81 -0.32
C LEU A 156 -15.01 9.19 -0.25
N TYR A 157 -15.36 8.58 0.87
CA TYR A 157 -16.66 7.97 1.09
C TYR A 157 -17.80 9.01 1.02
N TYR A 158 -17.70 10.11 1.77
CA TYR A 158 -18.70 11.16 1.75
C TYR A 158 -18.76 11.92 0.42
N ASN A 159 -17.63 12.14 -0.23
CA ASN A 159 -17.59 12.70 -1.58
C ASN A 159 -18.30 11.80 -2.59
N THR A 160 -18.13 10.48 -2.49
CA THR A 160 -18.82 9.52 -3.36
C THR A 160 -20.33 9.58 -3.13
N GLN A 161 -20.79 9.65 -1.87
CA GLN A 161 -22.21 9.81 -1.55
C GLN A 161 -22.79 11.13 -2.10
N LEU A 162 -22.02 12.24 -1.96
CA LEU A 162 -22.43 13.55 -2.47
C LEU A 162 -22.61 13.52 -3.99
N LEU A 163 -21.64 12.96 -4.72
CA LEU A 163 -21.70 12.84 -6.18
C LEU A 163 -22.86 11.95 -6.64
N LEU A 164 -23.15 10.86 -5.92
CA LEU A 164 -24.29 9.99 -6.21
C LEU A 164 -25.62 10.76 -6.07
N ARG A 165 -25.77 11.56 -5.03
CA ARG A 165 -26.97 12.41 -4.85
C ARG A 165 -27.07 13.50 -5.91
N GLN A 166 -25.93 14.08 -6.29
CA GLN A 166 -25.88 15.07 -7.36
C GLN A 166 -26.34 14.46 -8.70
N LEU A 167 -25.97 13.22 -9.00
CA LEU A 167 -26.46 12.50 -10.18
C LEU A 167 -27.98 12.34 -10.15
N VAL A 168 -28.54 11.88 -9.03
CA VAL A 168 -29.99 11.74 -8.86
C VAL A 168 -30.72 13.07 -9.04
N PHE A 169 -30.15 14.16 -8.51
CA PHE A 169 -30.71 15.50 -8.68
C PHE A 169 -30.67 15.96 -10.16
N ILE A 170 -29.57 15.77 -10.84
CA ILE A 170 -29.43 16.12 -12.26
C ILE A 170 -30.39 15.29 -13.11
N ASP A 171 -30.50 13.97 -12.86
CA ASP A 171 -31.42 13.09 -13.56
C ASP A 171 -32.88 13.56 -13.41
N SER A 172 -33.26 14.00 -12.22
CA SER A 172 -34.61 14.59 -11.96
C SER A 172 -34.80 15.88 -12.75
N ASN A 173 -33.79 16.75 -12.84
CA ASN A 173 -33.86 17.98 -13.61
C ASN A 173 -33.93 17.70 -15.13
N ILE A 174 -33.19 16.72 -15.64
CA ILE A 174 -33.28 16.29 -17.04
C ILE A 174 -34.71 15.79 -17.35
N ALA A 175 -35.29 14.96 -16.47
CA ALA A 175 -36.64 14.46 -16.64
C ALA A 175 -37.68 15.57 -16.63
N ASN A 176 -37.55 16.58 -15.76
CA ASN A 176 -38.42 17.73 -15.70
C ASN A 176 -38.28 18.64 -16.94
N THR A 177 -37.05 18.88 -17.39
CA THR A 177 -36.76 19.67 -18.60
C THR A 177 -37.27 18.96 -19.85
N ALA A 178 -37.19 17.62 -19.91
CA ALA A 178 -37.79 16.82 -21.00
C ALA A 178 -39.31 16.97 -21.05
N LYS A 179 -40.01 16.99 -19.89
CA LYS A 179 -41.45 17.26 -19.84
C LYS A 179 -41.77 18.68 -20.32
N LEU A 180 -40.97 19.68 -19.90
CA LEU A 180 -41.10 21.06 -20.35
C LEU A 180 -40.91 21.19 -21.85
N LEU A 181 -39.91 20.52 -22.42
CA LEU A 181 -39.65 20.51 -23.84
C LEU A 181 -40.84 19.95 -24.62
N LYS A 182 -41.40 18.84 -24.15
CA LYS A 182 -42.65 18.28 -24.73
C LYS A 182 -43.80 19.26 -24.74
N ASN A 183 -44.01 19.97 -23.64
CA ASN A 183 -45.14 20.93 -23.50
C ASN A 183 -44.92 22.13 -24.43
N ILE A 184 -43.70 22.68 -24.51
CA ILE A 184 -43.44 23.85 -25.35
C ILE A 184 -43.48 23.51 -26.85
N LEU A 185 -43.18 22.25 -27.23
CA LEU A 185 -43.36 21.76 -28.59
C LEU A 185 -44.84 21.75 -28.98
N LEU A 186 -45.74 21.28 -28.09
CA LEU A 186 -47.17 21.31 -28.32
C LEU A 186 -47.74 22.74 -28.46
N LEU A 187 -47.26 23.67 -27.62
CA LEU A 187 -47.61 25.08 -27.72
C LEU A 187 -47.10 25.71 -29.02
N LYS A 188 -45.93 25.32 -29.53
CA LYS A 188 -45.42 25.76 -30.83
C LYS A 188 -46.32 25.29 -31.97
N GLU A 189 -46.77 24.03 -31.94
CA GLU A 189 -47.73 23.50 -32.94
C GLU A 189 -49.02 24.30 -32.97
N GLN A 190 -49.45 24.82 -31.83
CA GLN A 190 -50.64 25.69 -31.69
C GLN A 190 -50.35 27.16 -31.98
N LEU A 191 -49.13 27.51 -32.47
CA LEU A 191 -48.66 28.89 -32.74
C LEU A 191 -48.60 29.77 -31.48
N MET A 192 -48.58 29.18 -30.27
CA MET A 192 -48.58 29.86 -28.96
C MET A 192 -47.15 30.02 -28.40
N ALA A 193 -46.13 29.37 -29.01
CA ALA A 193 -44.71 29.48 -28.63
C ALA A 193 -43.82 29.69 -29.85
N LYS A 194 -42.70 30.39 -29.67
CA LYS A 194 -41.70 30.63 -30.71
C LYS A 194 -40.70 29.46 -30.81
N GLY A 195 -40.15 29.28 -32.03
CA GLY A 195 -39.11 28.30 -32.22
C GLY A 195 -37.84 28.53 -31.36
N THR A 196 -37.55 29.78 -31.05
CA THR A 196 -36.45 30.21 -30.16
C THR A 196 -36.67 29.73 -28.72
N ASP A 197 -37.91 29.63 -28.25
CA ASP A 197 -38.22 29.18 -26.89
C ASP A 197 -37.99 27.65 -26.78
N VAL A 198 -38.36 26.89 -27.82
CA VAL A 198 -38.03 25.45 -27.93
C VAL A 198 -36.54 25.25 -27.92
N GLY A 199 -35.76 26.03 -28.74
CA GLY A 199 -34.32 25.94 -28.79
C GLY A 199 -33.64 26.22 -27.46
N LYS A 200 -34.14 27.17 -26.65
CA LYS A 200 -33.62 27.46 -25.32
C LYS A 200 -33.80 26.27 -24.37
N VAL A 201 -34.98 25.67 -24.35
CA VAL A 201 -35.26 24.52 -23.46
C VAL A 201 -34.46 23.28 -23.91
N GLN A 202 -34.30 23.09 -25.23
CA GLN A 202 -33.47 22.02 -25.74
C GLN A 202 -32.00 22.18 -25.34
N LEU A 203 -31.45 23.40 -25.52
CA LEU A 203 -30.08 23.71 -25.10
C LEU A 203 -29.89 23.48 -23.59
N GLN A 204 -30.86 23.88 -22.76
CA GLN A 204 -30.82 23.64 -21.31
C GLN A 204 -30.78 22.15 -21.00
N LYS A 205 -31.56 21.31 -21.72
CA LYS A 205 -31.53 19.85 -21.54
C LYS A 205 -30.15 19.29 -21.89
N GLU A 206 -29.58 19.68 -23.03
CA GLU A 206 -28.24 19.23 -23.47
C GLU A 206 -27.13 19.65 -22.49
N GLN A 207 -27.24 20.84 -21.89
CA GLN A 207 -26.31 21.30 -20.85
C GLN A 207 -26.41 20.42 -19.60
N LEU A 208 -27.60 20.06 -19.18
CA LEU A 208 -27.81 19.15 -18.03
C LEU A 208 -27.27 17.75 -18.31
N GLU A 209 -27.47 17.23 -19.53
CA GLU A 209 -26.92 15.94 -19.95
C GLU A 209 -25.38 15.93 -19.93
N THR A 210 -24.75 17.01 -20.45
CA THR A 210 -23.29 17.19 -20.36
C THR A 210 -22.82 17.30 -18.90
N GLN A 211 -23.54 18.05 -18.07
CA GLN A 211 -23.22 18.16 -16.65
C GLN A 211 -23.33 16.79 -15.93
N ARG A 212 -24.35 15.99 -16.28
CA ARG A 212 -24.51 14.63 -15.78
C ARG A 212 -23.31 13.75 -16.09
N GLU A 213 -22.83 13.80 -17.34
CA GLU A 213 -21.67 13.02 -17.76
C GLU A 213 -20.40 13.44 -17.00
N MET A 214 -20.18 14.74 -16.82
CA MET A 214 -19.03 15.23 -16.04
C MET A 214 -19.09 14.73 -14.59
N VAL A 215 -20.26 14.78 -13.95
CA VAL A 215 -20.43 14.29 -12.57
C VAL A 215 -20.29 12.76 -12.50
N SER A 216 -20.79 12.04 -13.49
CA SER A 216 -20.61 10.58 -13.59
C SER A 216 -19.14 10.19 -13.67
N ASN A 217 -18.37 10.86 -14.53
CA ASN A 217 -16.94 10.64 -14.64
C ASN A 217 -16.21 10.97 -13.32
N LYS A 218 -16.63 12.05 -12.66
CA LYS A 218 -16.08 12.40 -11.33
C LYS A 218 -16.41 11.38 -10.26
N TYR A 219 -17.63 10.84 -10.26
CA TYR A 219 -18.03 9.76 -9.37
C TYR A 219 -17.15 8.52 -9.55
N GLU A 220 -16.91 8.09 -10.78
CA GLU A 220 -16.02 6.96 -11.06
C GLU A 220 -14.59 7.20 -10.59
N GLN A 221 -14.06 8.39 -10.80
CA GLN A 221 -12.72 8.77 -10.30
C GLN A 221 -12.63 8.66 -8.79
N VAL A 222 -13.59 9.25 -8.06
CA VAL A 222 -13.60 9.23 -6.58
C VAL A 222 -13.85 7.81 -6.06
N MET A 223 -14.71 7.03 -6.71
CA MET A 223 -14.94 5.63 -6.38
C MET A 223 -13.66 4.78 -6.57
N ASN A 224 -12.90 5.02 -7.63
CA ASN A 224 -11.65 4.32 -7.86
C ASN A 224 -10.57 4.73 -6.83
N ALA A 225 -10.53 6.01 -6.44
CA ALA A 225 -9.68 6.47 -5.35
C ALA A 225 -10.08 5.81 -4.01
N LEU A 226 -11.37 5.68 -3.72
CA LEU A 226 -11.87 4.98 -2.54
C LEU A 226 -11.48 3.50 -2.54
N LYS A 227 -11.64 2.79 -3.67
CA LYS A 227 -11.17 1.38 -3.81
C LYS A 227 -9.68 1.26 -3.51
N PHE A 228 -8.88 2.16 -4.05
CA PHE A 228 -7.44 2.18 -3.81
C PHE A 228 -7.10 2.43 -2.33
N ALA A 229 -7.75 3.43 -1.70
CA ALA A 229 -7.56 3.75 -0.29
C ALA A 229 -7.95 2.59 0.65
N ILE A 230 -8.99 1.83 0.31
CA ILE A 230 -9.39 0.63 1.04
C ILE A 230 -8.40 -0.54 0.79
N GLY A 231 -7.68 -0.53 -0.33
CA GLY A 231 -6.78 -1.59 -0.75
C GLY A 231 -7.45 -2.68 -1.61
N PHE A 232 -8.56 -2.34 -2.27
CA PHE A 232 -9.21 -3.22 -3.25
C PHE A 232 -8.60 -3.07 -4.64
N SER A 233 -8.74 -4.12 -5.47
CA SER A 233 -8.51 -4.01 -6.90
C SER A 233 -9.52 -3.07 -7.55
N LEU A 234 -9.09 -2.30 -8.56
CA LEU A 234 -9.95 -1.38 -9.29
C LEU A 234 -11.08 -2.12 -10.03
N ASP A 235 -10.85 -3.36 -10.43
CA ASP A 235 -11.84 -4.20 -11.12
C ASP A 235 -12.97 -4.70 -10.21
N LYS A 236 -12.76 -4.61 -8.89
CA LYS A 236 -13.78 -5.06 -7.93
C LYS A 236 -14.97 -4.12 -7.96
N TYR A 237 -16.16 -4.66 -8.23
CA TYR A 237 -17.40 -3.89 -8.16
C TYR A 237 -17.81 -3.75 -6.70
N ILE A 238 -17.93 -2.51 -6.24
CA ILE A 238 -18.44 -2.14 -4.91
C ILE A 238 -19.50 -1.07 -5.04
N GLN A 239 -20.45 -1.07 -4.12
CA GLN A 239 -21.41 0.01 -3.92
C GLN A 239 -21.24 0.56 -2.51
N ILE A 240 -21.51 1.84 -2.34
CA ILE A 240 -21.59 2.46 -1.03
C ILE A 240 -23.04 2.69 -0.65
N GLU A 241 -23.29 2.74 0.63
CA GLU A 241 -24.62 3.09 1.15
C GLU A 241 -24.98 4.52 0.70
N SER A 242 -26.15 4.66 0.03
CA SER A 242 -26.57 5.94 -0.52
C SER A 242 -27.25 6.85 0.53
N GLU A 243 -27.61 6.29 1.68
CA GLU A 243 -28.29 7.01 2.74
C GLU A 243 -27.27 7.68 3.67
N ILE A 244 -27.26 9.01 3.70
CA ILE A 244 -26.54 9.73 4.77
C ILE A 244 -27.44 9.60 6.00
N LEU A 245 -27.10 8.67 6.88
CA LEU A 245 -27.65 8.68 8.22
C LEU A 245 -27.17 9.98 8.89
N TYR A 246 -27.99 11.01 8.85
CA TYR A 246 -27.83 12.11 9.78
C TYR A 246 -27.99 11.50 11.18
N SER A 247 -26.87 11.14 11.82
CA SER A 247 -26.90 10.92 13.25
C SER A 247 -27.33 12.26 13.88
N LYS A 248 -28.58 12.31 14.28
CA LYS A 248 -29.19 13.48 14.92
C LYS A 248 -28.53 13.77 16.28
N ASN A 249 -27.71 12.87 16.74
CA ASN A 249 -26.81 12.97 17.87
C ASN A 249 -25.36 12.78 17.39
N ILE A 250 -24.74 13.83 16.90
CA ILE A 250 -23.31 13.97 17.06
C ILE A 250 -23.15 14.33 18.55
N ASP A 251 -23.13 13.31 19.38
CA ASP A 251 -22.45 13.40 20.66
C ASP A 251 -20.98 13.66 20.28
N TYR A 252 -20.60 14.92 20.27
CA TYR A 252 -19.20 15.26 20.29
C TYR A 252 -18.71 14.56 21.57
N PRO A 253 -17.83 13.54 21.50
CA PRO A 253 -17.18 13.06 22.70
C PRO A 253 -16.63 14.32 23.32
N GLY A 254 -17.14 14.63 24.52
CA GLY A 254 -16.84 15.89 25.17
C GLY A 254 -15.38 16.15 24.97
N THR A 255 -15.02 17.36 24.62
CA THR A 255 -13.65 17.82 24.66
C THR A 255 -13.15 17.48 26.06
N GLU A 256 -12.67 16.25 26.24
CA GLU A 256 -11.70 15.98 27.26
C GLU A 256 -10.58 16.91 26.87
N THR A 257 -10.63 18.07 27.50
CA THR A 257 -9.54 19.04 27.50
C THR A 257 -8.28 18.19 27.66
N LEU A 258 -7.50 18.11 26.59
CA LEU A 258 -6.14 17.62 26.62
C LEU A 258 -5.55 18.22 27.88
N ASP A 259 -5.40 17.37 28.88
CA ASP A 259 -4.98 17.78 30.21
C ASP A 259 -3.60 18.40 29.99
N MET A 260 -3.52 19.74 30.05
CA MET A 260 -2.28 20.51 29.90
C MET A 260 -1.27 20.19 31.01
N ARG A 261 -1.44 19.08 31.70
CA ARG A 261 -0.53 18.57 32.73
C ARG A 261 0.77 17.99 32.17
N LEU A 262 0.88 17.75 30.86
CA LEU A 262 2.14 17.25 30.26
C LEU A 262 3.08 18.38 29.79
N ALA A 263 2.75 19.65 30.01
CA ALA A 263 3.60 20.75 29.62
C ALA A 263 4.57 21.24 30.74
N TYR A 264 4.52 20.64 31.93
CA TYR A 264 5.33 21.11 33.09
C TYR A 264 5.89 19.95 33.92
N THR A 265 6.47 18.91 33.27
CA THR A 265 7.41 18.00 33.97
C THR A 265 8.64 17.71 33.12
#